data_34ed68935a02e2d28797023a7886ef48
#
_entry.id   34ed68935a02e2d28797023a7886ef48
#
_cell.length_a   1.000
_cell.length_b   1.000
_cell.length_c   1.000
_cell.angle_alpha   90.00
_cell.angle_beta   90.00
_cell.angle_gamma   90.00
#
_symmetry.space_group_name_H-M   'P 1'
#
loop_
_entity.id
_entity.type
_entity.pdbx_description
1 polymer ?
#
loop_
_entity_poly.entity_id
_entity_poly.type
_entity_poly.pdbx_seq_one_letter_code
_entity_poly.pdbx_strand_id
1 'polypeptide(L)'
;MTSRIKLSGLISPGLYDVHRAVRSGTVDEIVLAGGRGSTKSSCASIELLLLLLQHPDCHAAVLRKVGRTLRTSVYEQIAWAVSALDLSSRFELTVSPMRAVYKPTGQRIMFLGLDDPGKLKSIKVPFGYIGMDWFEELDQFSGPEEVRNVEQSLFRGGSFSFSIKSF
;
A
#
# COMPACT_ATOMS: atom_id res chain seq x y z
N MET A 1 3.40 -17.42 21.61
CA MET A 1 2.42 -18.14 20.75
C MET A 1 2.23 -17.37 19.45
N THR A 2 2.48 -17.99 18.35
CA THR A 2 2.19 -17.41 17.04
C THR A 2 0.70 -17.60 16.80
N SER A 3 -0.09 -16.54 16.93
CA SER A 3 -1.51 -16.61 16.59
C SER A 3 -1.63 -16.80 15.06
N ARG A 4 -2.31 -17.85 14.66
CA ARG A 4 -2.65 -18.06 13.24
C ARG A 4 -3.84 -17.19 12.88
N ILE A 5 -3.62 -16.18 12.05
CA ILE A 5 -4.67 -15.33 11.53
C ILE A 5 -5.27 -16.00 10.29
N LYS A 6 -6.60 -16.13 10.28
CA LYS A 6 -7.32 -16.60 9.09
C LYS A 6 -7.61 -15.41 8.17
N LEU A 7 -6.87 -15.31 7.08
CA LEU A 7 -7.07 -14.26 6.06
C LEU A 7 -8.48 -14.27 5.45
N SER A 8 -9.13 -15.43 5.41
CA SER A 8 -10.53 -15.54 4.95
C SER A 8 -11.54 -14.76 5.80
N GLY A 9 -11.17 -14.37 7.02
CA GLY A 9 -11.98 -13.47 7.84
C GLY A 9 -11.69 -11.98 7.61
N LEU A 10 -10.61 -11.65 6.88
CA LEU A 10 -10.17 -10.28 6.63
C LEU A 10 -10.41 -9.84 5.18
N ILE A 11 -10.45 -10.79 4.25
CA ILE A 11 -10.67 -10.55 2.83
C ILE A 11 -12.07 -11.07 2.48
N SER A 12 -12.86 -10.24 1.81
CA SER A 12 -14.19 -10.63 1.34
C SER A 12 -14.12 -11.80 0.36
N PRO A 13 -15.07 -12.76 0.40
CA PRO A 13 -15.08 -13.92 -0.52
C PRO A 13 -14.99 -13.55 -1.99
N GLY A 14 -15.62 -12.45 -2.41
CA GLY A 14 -15.52 -11.95 -3.79
C GLY A 14 -14.13 -11.51 -4.23
N LEU A 15 -13.19 -11.38 -3.29
CA LEU A 15 -11.80 -10.98 -3.54
C LEU A 15 -10.78 -12.10 -3.29
N TYR A 16 -11.24 -13.34 -3.03
CA TYR A 16 -10.32 -14.47 -2.83
C TYR A 16 -9.49 -14.79 -4.06
N ASP A 17 -10.04 -14.61 -5.26
CA ASP A 17 -9.30 -14.83 -6.50
C ASP A 17 -8.18 -13.81 -6.67
N VAL A 18 -8.43 -12.56 -6.28
CA VAL A 18 -7.40 -11.50 -6.25
C VAL A 18 -6.28 -11.90 -5.29
N HIS A 19 -6.63 -12.30 -4.08
CA HIS A 19 -5.65 -12.75 -3.09
C HIS A 19 -4.81 -13.91 -3.63
N ARG A 20 -5.44 -14.92 -4.26
CA ARG A 20 -4.71 -16.04 -4.86
C ARG A 20 -3.75 -15.60 -5.96
N ALA A 21 -4.18 -14.68 -6.83
CA ALA A 21 -3.34 -14.15 -7.89
C ALA A 21 -2.10 -13.42 -7.34
N VAL A 22 -2.30 -12.60 -6.31
CA VAL A 22 -1.17 -11.90 -5.64
C VAL A 22 -0.20 -12.91 -5.02
N ARG A 23 -0.73 -13.91 -4.31
CA ARG A 23 0.10 -14.94 -3.64
C ARG A 23 0.85 -15.85 -4.62
N SER A 24 0.31 -16.08 -5.81
CA SER A 24 0.98 -16.90 -6.83
C SER A 24 2.20 -16.23 -7.45
N GLY A 25 2.35 -14.91 -7.30
CA GLY A 25 3.44 -14.15 -7.92
C GLY A 25 3.34 -14.05 -9.44
N THR A 26 2.17 -14.34 -10.02
CA THR A 26 1.95 -14.32 -11.48
C THR A 26 1.48 -12.96 -12.00
N VAL A 27 1.17 -12.03 -11.09
CA VAL A 27 0.72 -10.68 -11.44
C VAL A 27 1.60 -9.65 -10.73
N ASP A 28 1.77 -8.50 -11.34
CA ASP A 28 2.51 -7.35 -10.82
C ASP A 28 1.59 -6.14 -10.56
N GLU A 29 0.31 -6.28 -10.87
CA GLU A 29 -0.70 -5.26 -10.66
C GLU A 29 -2.06 -5.89 -10.34
N ILE A 30 -2.81 -5.24 -9.44
CA ILE A 30 -4.24 -5.52 -9.23
C ILE A 30 -5.04 -4.23 -9.30
N VAL A 31 -6.21 -4.32 -9.93
CA VAL A 31 -7.18 -3.22 -10.03
C VAL A 31 -8.47 -3.64 -9.36
N LEU A 32 -8.83 -2.95 -8.29
CA LEU A 32 -10.00 -3.22 -7.47
C LEU A 32 -11.08 -2.19 -7.77
N ALA A 33 -12.03 -2.56 -8.59
CA ALA A 33 -13.18 -1.72 -8.95
C ALA A 33 -14.44 -2.14 -8.18
N GLY A 34 -15.27 -1.19 -7.81
CA GLY A 34 -16.57 -1.47 -7.17
C GLY A 34 -17.08 -0.34 -6.29
N GLY A 35 -18.35 -0.42 -5.93
CA GLY A 35 -19.03 0.59 -5.13
C GLY A 35 -18.53 0.70 -3.69
N ARG A 36 -19.03 1.69 -2.96
CA ARG A 36 -18.78 1.86 -1.53
C ARG A 36 -19.20 0.61 -0.75
N GLY A 37 -18.40 0.21 0.23
CA GLY A 37 -18.67 -0.98 1.05
C GLY A 37 -18.24 -2.30 0.41
N SER A 38 -17.59 -2.30 -0.75
CA SER A 38 -17.09 -3.51 -1.42
C SER A 38 -15.81 -4.09 -0.82
N THR A 39 -15.35 -3.56 0.30
CA THR A 39 -14.14 -4.02 1.04
C THR A 39 -12.82 -3.94 0.25
N LYS A 40 -12.79 -3.17 -0.83
CA LYS A 40 -11.58 -2.97 -1.66
C LYS A 40 -10.37 -2.46 -0.86
N SER A 41 -10.60 -1.41 -0.07
CA SER A 41 -9.53 -0.80 0.73
C SER A 41 -9.00 -1.76 1.80
N SER A 42 -9.86 -2.59 2.37
CA SER A 42 -9.46 -3.65 3.30
C SER A 42 -8.57 -4.68 2.60
N CYS A 43 -8.96 -5.13 1.42
CA CYS A 43 -8.16 -6.04 0.61
C CYS A 43 -6.81 -5.40 0.21
N ALA A 44 -6.83 -4.18 -0.31
CA ALA A 44 -5.63 -3.46 -0.72
C ALA A 44 -4.62 -3.32 0.42
N SER A 45 -5.08 -2.90 1.60
CA SER A 45 -4.22 -2.72 2.77
C SER A 45 -3.62 -4.03 3.28
N ILE A 46 -4.39 -5.10 3.31
CA ILE A 46 -3.91 -6.44 3.68
C ILE A 46 -2.86 -6.93 2.69
N GLU A 47 -3.13 -6.86 1.39
CA GLU A 47 -2.18 -7.31 0.36
C GLU A 47 -0.89 -6.50 0.39
N LEU A 48 -0.97 -5.18 0.57
CA LEU A 48 0.21 -4.32 0.68
C LEU A 48 1.11 -4.75 1.84
N LEU A 49 0.53 -4.97 3.03
CA LEU A 49 1.29 -5.41 4.20
C LEU A 49 1.91 -6.80 4.00
N LEU A 50 1.17 -7.74 3.43
CA LEU A 50 1.70 -9.09 3.18
C LEU A 50 2.85 -9.06 2.17
N LEU A 51 2.76 -8.24 1.13
CA LEU A 51 3.85 -8.04 0.16
C LEU A 51 5.06 -7.37 0.81
N LEU A 52 4.84 -6.37 1.65
CA LEU A 52 5.91 -5.71 2.40
C LEU A 52 6.71 -6.70 3.23
N LEU A 53 6.01 -7.59 3.94
CA LEU A 53 6.66 -8.62 4.77
C LEU A 53 7.42 -9.66 3.95
N GLN A 54 7.00 -9.93 2.72
CA GLN A 54 7.65 -10.89 1.82
C GLN A 54 8.89 -10.31 1.12
N HIS A 55 9.00 -9.00 1.00
CA HIS A 55 10.07 -8.31 0.27
C HIS A 55 10.78 -7.33 1.20
N PRO A 56 11.71 -7.80 2.06
CA PRO A 56 12.30 -6.97 3.12
C PRO A 56 13.12 -5.78 2.62
N ASP A 57 13.54 -5.77 1.35
CA ASP A 57 14.26 -4.65 0.73
C ASP A 57 13.33 -3.57 0.16
N CYS A 58 12.02 -3.83 0.14
CA CYS A 58 11.03 -2.95 -0.48
C CYS A 58 10.35 -2.05 0.54
N HIS A 59 10.19 -0.79 0.16
CA HIS A 59 9.28 0.16 0.79
C HIS A 59 8.02 0.31 -0.04
N ALA A 60 6.99 0.91 0.54
CA ALA A 60 5.71 1.13 -0.12
C ALA A 60 5.29 2.61 -0.08
N ALA A 61 4.56 3.04 -1.09
CA ALA A 61 3.92 4.35 -1.15
C ALA A 61 2.41 4.18 -1.33
N VAL A 62 1.64 4.88 -0.51
CA VAL A 62 0.18 4.92 -0.61
C VAL A 62 -0.22 6.33 -1.03
N LEU A 63 -0.96 6.43 -2.13
CA LEU A 63 -1.21 7.68 -2.82
C LEU A 63 -2.70 8.00 -2.94
N ARG A 64 -3.02 9.27 -2.73
CA ARG A 64 -4.28 9.89 -3.11
C ARG A 64 -4.01 11.16 -3.91
N LYS A 65 -4.99 11.58 -4.70
CA LYS A 65 -4.88 12.83 -5.45
C LYS A 65 -4.74 14.03 -4.51
N VAL A 66 -5.45 14.02 -3.38
CA VAL A 66 -5.49 15.14 -2.42
C VAL A 66 -4.91 14.72 -1.07
N GLY A 67 -3.78 15.33 -0.71
CA GLY A 67 -3.00 14.98 0.49
C GLY A 67 -3.74 15.17 1.81
N ARG A 68 -4.59 16.20 1.95
CA ARG A 68 -5.36 16.45 3.19
C ARG A 68 -6.28 15.30 3.61
N THR A 69 -6.62 14.41 2.68
CA THR A 69 -7.51 13.27 2.94
C THR A 69 -6.78 11.99 3.34
N LEU A 70 -5.44 11.96 3.29
CA LEU A 70 -4.63 10.78 3.59
C LEU A 70 -4.84 10.24 5.00
N ARG A 71 -4.86 11.14 6.01
CA ARG A 71 -4.92 10.75 7.42
C ARG A 71 -6.22 10.04 7.78
N THR A 72 -7.35 10.53 7.29
CA THR A 72 -8.69 10.02 7.59
C THR A 72 -9.15 8.93 6.61
N SER A 73 -8.27 8.44 5.76
CA SER A 73 -8.56 7.40 4.77
C SER A 73 -7.50 6.29 4.79
N VAL A 74 -6.54 6.35 3.88
CA VAL A 74 -5.55 5.28 3.68
C VAL A 74 -4.63 5.08 4.88
N TYR A 75 -4.30 6.13 5.63
CA TYR A 75 -3.51 5.98 6.85
C TYR A 75 -4.26 5.17 7.91
N GLU A 76 -5.51 5.49 8.18
CA GLU A 76 -6.36 4.72 9.09
C GLU A 76 -6.59 3.30 8.58
N GLN A 77 -6.71 3.12 7.27
CA GLN A 77 -6.86 1.82 6.65
C GLN A 77 -5.62 0.93 6.85
N ILE A 78 -4.43 1.48 6.70
CA ILE A 78 -3.18 0.76 7.01
C ILE A 78 -3.08 0.46 8.51
N ALA A 79 -3.44 1.40 9.38
CA ALA A 79 -3.47 1.16 10.82
C ALA A 79 -4.43 0.02 11.21
N TRP A 80 -5.61 -0.02 10.58
CA TRP A 80 -6.55 -1.13 10.73
C TRP A 80 -5.93 -2.46 10.30
N ALA A 81 -5.29 -2.52 9.14
CA ALA A 81 -4.67 -3.75 8.62
C ALA A 81 -3.52 -4.23 9.51
N VAL A 82 -2.71 -3.33 10.03
CA VAL A 82 -1.65 -3.65 11.01
C VAL A 82 -2.26 -4.32 12.25
N SER A 83 -3.35 -3.79 12.78
CA SER A 83 -4.06 -4.38 13.92
C SER A 83 -4.70 -5.72 13.56
N ALA A 84 -5.38 -5.80 12.41
CA ALA A 84 -6.07 -7.01 11.95
C ALA A 84 -5.12 -8.18 11.71
N LEU A 85 -3.87 -7.90 11.30
CA LEU A 85 -2.81 -8.89 11.11
C LEU A 85 -1.99 -9.17 12.40
N ASP A 86 -2.41 -8.65 13.54
CA ASP A 86 -1.70 -8.77 14.83
C ASP A 86 -0.24 -8.28 14.76
N LEU A 87 -0.03 -7.20 14.03
CA LEU A 87 1.29 -6.61 13.80
C LEU A 87 1.53 -5.31 14.61
N SER A 88 0.61 -4.92 15.48
CA SER A 88 0.67 -3.64 16.19
C SER A 88 1.96 -3.45 16.99
N SER A 89 2.49 -4.50 17.59
CA SER A 89 3.76 -4.45 18.34
C SER A 89 4.99 -4.31 17.43
N ARG A 90 4.85 -4.61 16.14
CA ARG A 90 5.95 -4.61 15.16
C ARG A 90 5.97 -3.37 14.28
N PHE A 91 4.92 -2.57 14.29
CA PHE A 91 4.84 -1.33 13.53
C PHE A 91 4.91 -0.10 14.43
N GLU A 92 5.57 0.92 13.94
CA GLU A 92 5.51 2.27 14.48
C GLU A 92 4.74 3.16 13.50
N LEU A 93 3.63 3.72 13.98
CA LEU A 93 2.74 4.59 13.19
C LEU A 93 2.91 6.03 13.64
N THR A 94 3.30 6.92 12.74
CA THR A 94 3.46 8.35 13.01
C THR A 94 2.61 9.18 12.07
N VAL A 95 2.21 10.37 12.52
CA VAL A 95 1.39 11.31 11.75
C VAL A 95 2.23 12.43 11.16
N SER A 96 3.31 12.82 11.83
CA SER A 96 4.22 13.86 11.37
C SER A 96 5.68 13.45 11.60
N PRO A 97 6.36 12.96 10.57
CA PRO A 97 5.86 12.66 9.21
C PRO A 97 4.85 11.52 9.21
N MET A 98 3.90 11.55 8.26
CA MET A 98 2.89 10.50 8.14
C MET A 98 3.51 9.27 7.48
N ARG A 99 3.72 8.22 8.28
CA ARG A 99 4.29 6.97 7.81
C ARG A 99 4.04 5.82 8.78
N ALA A 100 4.17 4.60 8.28
CA ALA A 100 4.24 3.39 9.08
C ALA A 100 5.61 2.74 8.86
N VAL A 101 6.26 2.35 9.95
CA VAL A 101 7.58 1.70 9.90
C VAL A 101 7.47 0.29 10.49
N TYR A 102 7.86 -0.70 9.70
CA TYR A 102 7.99 -2.06 10.19
C TYR A 102 9.33 -2.20 10.94
N LYS A 103 9.27 -2.22 12.26
CA LYS A 103 10.45 -2.13 13.14
C LYS A 103 11.51 -3.22 12.91
N PRO A 104 11.16 -4.51 12.65
CA PRO A 104 12.18 -5.54 12.48
C PRO A 104 13.14 -5.30 11.31
N THR A 105 12.71 -4.62 10.25
CA THR A 105 13.52 -4.35 9.05
C THR A 105 13.80 -2.87 8.84
N GLY A 106 12.97 -1.99 9.38
CA GLY A 106 12.99 -0.56 9.08
C GLY A 106 12.27 -0.17 7.79
N GLN A 107 11.56 -1.11 7.15
CA GLN A 107 10.76 -0.82 5.96
C GLN A 107 9.70 0.24 6.25
N ARG A 108 9.43 1.09 5.27
CA ARG A 108 8.49 2.21 5.41
C ARG A 108 7.31 2.08 4.46
N ILE A 109 6.14 2.46 4.95
CA ILE A 109 4.98 2.80 4.14
C ILE A 109 4.80 4.31 4.25
N MET A 110 4.91 5.00 3.13
CA MET A 110 4.80 6.45 3.03
C MET A 110 3.46 6.83 2.44
N PHE A 111 2.91 7.97 2.87
CA PHE A 111 1.61 8.47 2.42
C PHE A 111 1.81 9.78 1.68
N LEU A 112 1.34 9.84 0.42
CA LEU A 112 1.64 10.93 -0.50
C LEU A 112 0.39 11.45 -1.18
N GLY A 113 0.23 12.77 -1.18
CA GLY A 113 -0.75 13.46 -2.01
C GLY A 113 -0.10 14.01 -3.27
N LEU A 114 -0.75 13.89 -4.42
CA LEU A 114 -0.22 14.41 -5.68
C LEU A 114 -0.45 15.90 -5.87
N ASP A 115 -1.16 16.56 -4.96
CA ASP A 115 -1.24 18.01 -4.87
C ASP A 115 0.07 18.67 -4.40
N ASP A 116 1.04 17.85 -3.96
CA ASP A 116 2.42 18.28 -3.65
C ASP A 116 3.44 17.44 -4.44
N PRO A 117 3.66 17.74 -5.73
CA PRO A 117 4.56 16.96 -6.58
C PRO A 117 6.03 17.05 -6.15
N GLY A 118 6.41 18.05 -5.37
CA GLY A 118 7.76 18.19 -4.81
C GLY A 118 8.09 17.06 -3.84
N LYS A 119 7.14 16.59 -3.07
CA LYS A 119 7.32 15.45 -2.15
C LYS A 119 7.69 14.18 -2.89
N LEU A 120 7.05 13.92 -4.02
CA LEU A 120 7.32 12.73 -4.83
C LEU A 120 8.77 12.69 -5.34
N LYS A 121 9.28 13.82 -5.80
CA LYS A 121 10.65 13.93 -6.33
C LYS A 121 11.72 13.83 -5.24
N SER A 122 11.39 14.19 -4.02
CA SER A 122 12.32 14.24 -2.88
C SER A 122 12.30 13.00 -2.00
N ILE A 123 11.51 11.98 -2.34
CA ILE A 123 11.43 10.77 -1.54
C ILE A 123 12.78 10.07 -1.50
N LYS A 124 13.25 9.82 -0.28
CA LYS A 124 14.43 9.00 -0.01
C LYS A 124 14.06 7.92 1.00
N VAL A 125 14.56 6.74 0.76
CA VAL A 125 14.46 5.61 1.68
C VAL A 125 15.84 5.28 2.26
N PRO A 126 15.92 4.79 3.51
CA PRO A 126 17.20 4.58 4.18
C PRO A 126 18.01 3.40 3.64
N PHE A 127 17.35 2.48 2.93
CA PHE A 127 17.93 1.32 2.27
C PHE A 127 16.96 0.83 1.19
N GLY A 128 17.41 -0.14 0.38
CA GLY A 128 16.54 -0.78 -0.60
C GLY A 128 15.92 0.21 -1.60
N TYR A 129 14.67 -0.01 -1.92
CA TYR A 129 13.93 0.75 -2.93
C TYR A 129 12.43 0.75 -2.64
N ILE A 130 11.69 1.65 -3.29
CA ILE A 130 10.23 1.61 -3.29
C ILE A 130 9.81 0.61 -4.37
N GLY A 131 9.18 -0.49 -3.96
CA GLY A 131 8.75 -1.56 -4.84
C GLY A 131 7.24 -1.78 -4.87
N MET A 132 6.49 -1.04 -4.06
CA MET A 132 5.04 -1.17 -3.98
C MET A 132 4.37 0.18 -3.95
N ASP A 133 3.24 0.31 -4.66
CA ASP A 133 2.36 1.46 -4.53
C ASP A 133 0.89 1.04 -4.40
N TRP A 134 0.09 1.93 -3.85
CA TRP A 134 -1.35 1.83 -3.83
C TRP A 134 -1.96 3.19 -4.15
N PHE A 135 -2.63 3.28 -5.30
CA PHE A 135 -3.43 4.43 -5.70
C PHE A 135 -4.87 4.22 -5.25
N GLU A 136 -5.30 4.98 -4.25
CA GLU A 136 -6.70 4.95 -3.81
C GLU A 136 -7.51 6.08 -4.45
N GLU A 137 -8.77 5.80 -4.77
CA GLU A 137 -9.65 6.69 -5.56
C GLU A 137 -9.00 7.05 -6.90
N LEU A 138 -8.62 6.02 -7.64
CA LEU A 138 -7.93 6.14 -8.93
C LEU A 138 -8.69 7.03 -9.93
N ASP A 139 -10.01 7.05 -9.86
CA ASP A 139 -10.89 7.89 -10.67
C ASP A 139 -10.68 9.39 -10.47
N GLN A 140 -10.06 9.81 -9.38
CA GLN A 140 -9.71 11.22 -9.13
C GLN A 140 -8.39 11.65 -9.80
N PHE A 141 -7.58 10.71 -10.26
CA PHE A 141 -6.33 11.01 -10.96
C PHE A 141 -6.62 11.47 -12.40
N SER A 142 -5.71 12.26 -12.97
CA SER A 142 -5.90 12.90 -14.28
C SER A 142 -5.77 11.96 -15.47
N GLY A 143 -5.59 10.66 -15.22
CA GLY A 143 -5.52 9.62 -16.23
C GLY A 143 -4.29 8.73 -16.15
N PRO A 144 -4.16 7.76 -17.06
CA PRO A 144 -3.09 6.75 -17.01
C PRO A 144 -1.68 7.33 -17.12
N GLU A 145 -1.51 8.47 -17.77
CA GLU A 145 -0.20 9.12 -17.91
C GLU A 145 0.29 9.65 -16.56
N GLU A 146 -0.58 10.28 -15.77
CA GLU A 146 -0.24 10.74 -14.43
C GLU A 146 0.22 9.57 -13.55
N VAL A 147 -0.53 8.47 -13.56
CA VAL A 147 -0.21 7.26 -12.80
C VAL A 147 1.16 6.70 -13.22
N ARG A 148 1.41 6.55 -14.52
CA ARG A 148 2.72 6.08 -15.04
C ARG A 148 3.87 6.98 -14.62
N ASN A 149 3.70 8.29 -14.67
CA ASN A 149 4.73 9.24 -14.26
C ASN A 149 5.07 9.10 -12.77
N VAL A 150 4.06 8.84 -11.94
CA VAL A 150 4.24 8.56 -10.52
C VAL A 150 4.99 7.25 -10.32
N GLU A 151 4.56 6.16 -10.95
CA GLU A 151 5.23 4.85 -10.87
C GLU A 151 6.69 4.93 -11.31
N GLN A 152 6.99 5.63 -12.41
CA GLN A 152 8.37 5.86 -12.87
C GLN A 152 9.20 6.65 -11.86
N SER A 153 8.58 7.52 -11.09
CA SER A 153 9.26 8.28 -10.04
C SER A 153 9.50 7.46 -8.79
N LEU A 154 8.64 6.49 -8.49
CA LEU A 154 8.70 5.64 -7.30
C LEU A 154 9.57 4.41 -7.52
N PHE A 155 9.34 3.66 -8.61
CA PHE A 155 10.00 2.39 -8.88
C PHE A 155 11.39 2.58 -9.48
N ARG A 156 12.34 2.89 -8.64
CA ARG A 156 13.73 3.11 -9.03
C ARG A 156 14.66 2.15 -8.31
N GLY A 157 15.39 1.36 -9.05
CA GLY A 157 16.55 0.64 -8.55
C GLY A 157 16.31 -0.73 -7.92
N GLY A 158 15.17 -1.38 -8.16
CA GLY A 158 14.90 -2.72 -7.66
C GLY A 158 14.36 -3.66 -8.72
N SER A 159 14.37 -4.96 -8.41
CA SER A 159 13.86 -6.02 -9.29
C SER A 159 12.39 -6.36 -9.07
N PHE A 160 11.82 -5.97 -7.93
CA PHE A 160 10.42 -6.23 -7.60
C PHE A 160 9.61 -4.95 -7.70
N SER A 161 8.46 -5.03 -8.35
CA SER A 161 7.46 -3.96 -8.33
C SER A 161 6.04 -4.56 -8.30
N PHE A 162 5.16 -3.92 -7.54
CA PHE A 162 3.75 -4.29 -7.46
C PHE A 162 2.88 -3.05 -7.28
N SER A 163 1.84 -2.93 -8.10
CA SER A 163 0.91 -1.81 -8.05
C SER A 163 -0.49 -2.26 -7.66
N ILE A 164 -1.09 -1.53 -6.71
CA ILE A 164 -2.49 -1.70 -6.30
C ILE A 164 -3.26 -0.46 -6.70
N LYS A 165 -4.38 -0.63 -7.39
CA LYS A 165 -5.25 0.45 -7.84
C LYS A 165 -6.68 0.17 -7.39
N SER A 166 -7.33 1.15 -6.74
CA SER A 166 -8.71 0.99 -6.25
C SER A 166 -9.57 2.21 -6.56
N PHE A 167 -10.84 1.99 -6.95
CA PHE A 167 -11.82 3.05 -7.24
C PHE A 167 -13.26 2.56 -7.17
#